data_d9dba122eefeda31346c9402bab5119e
#
_entry.id   d9dba122eefeda31346c9402bab5119e
#
_cell.length_a   1.000
_cell.length_b   1.000
_cell.length_c   1.000
_cell.angle_alpha   90.00
_cell.angle_beta   90.00
_cell.angle_gamma   90.00
#
_symmetry.space_group_name_H-M   'P 1'
#
loop_
_entity.id
_entity.type
_entity.pdbx_description
1 polymer ?
#
loop_
_entity_poly.entity_id
_entity_poly.type
_entity_poly.pdbx_seq_one_letter_code
_entity_poly.pdbx_strand_id
1 'polypeptide(L)'
;TARSGVNLNGLLREEIKITAGKLSANLNINLDNGMVHHFTTQETATAIPNIMSAVGINTQMDTGDAIAVTIVTTAAAGGYSASIKIDGAANDVKWSGGADPSAGGASGNDVYALQIIKTGSAAYTVLGALNNFA
;
A
#
# COMPACT_ATOMS: atom_id res chain seq x y z
N THR A 1 -17.35 17.25 -7.91
CA THR A 1 -17.53 15.79 -7.79
C THR A 1 -18.21 15.25 -9.04
N ALA A 2 -17.60 14.27 -9.69
CA ALA A 2 -18.19 13.60 -10.84
C ALA A 2 -19.16 12.52 -10.36
N ARG A 3 -20.42 12.58 -10.79
CA ARG A 3 -21.47 11.62 -10.42
C ARG A 3 -21.89 10.70 -11.56
N SER A 4 -21.60 11.07 -12.80
CA SER A 4 -22.02 10.34 -14.00
C SER A 4 -20.86 9.65 -14.69
N GLY A 5 -19.70 9.64 -14.07
CA GLY A 5 -18.49 9.10 -14.63
C GLY A 5 -17.61 10.15 -15.28
N VAL A 6 -16.40 9.75 -15.64
CA VAL A 6 -15.39 10.58 -16.25
C VAL A 6 -14.90 9.91 -17.53
N ASN A 7 -14.91 10.64 -18.64
CA ASN A 7 -14.34 10.17 -19.90
C ASN A 7 -13.04 10.95 -20.17
N LEU A 8 -11.92 10.23 -20.20
CA LEU A 8 -10.61 10.80 -20.48
C LEU A 8 -10.12 10.28 -21.83
N ASN A 9 -9.70 11.21 -22.70
CA ASN A 9 -9.17 10.87 -24.00
C ASN A 9 -7.65 11.08 -24.04
N GLY A 10 -6.92 10.02 -24.28
CA GLY A 10 -5.47 10.03 -24.34
C GLY A 10 -4.80 9.44 -23.09
N LEU A 11 -3.53 9.76 -22.90
CA LEU A 11 -2.71 9.21 -21.81
C LEU A 11 -3.14 9.80 -20.46
N LEU A 12 -3.53 8.92 -19.54
CA LEU A 12 -3.70 9.26 -18.12
C LEU A 12 -2.43 8.84 -17.37
N ARG A 13 -1.77 9.80 -16.73
CA ARG A 13 -0.56 9.54 -15.95
C ARG A 13 -0.86 9.67 -14.47
N GLU A 14 -0.35 8.72 -13.70
CA GLU A 14 -0.32 8.81 -12.24
C GLU A 14 1.09 9.15 -11.79
N GLU A 15 1.23 10.13 -10.91
CA GLU A 15 2.51 10.45 -10.30
C GLU A 15 2.72 9.56 -9.08
N ILE A 16 3.88 8.88 -9.01
CA ILE A 16 4.20 7.96 -7.94
C ILE A 16 5.37 8.48 -7.10
N LYS A 17 5.53 7.96 -5.90
CA LYS A 17 6.68 8.26 -5.04
C LYS A 17 7.75 7.18 -5.24
N ILE A 18 8.91 7.57 -5.73
CA ILE A 18 10.09 6.71 -5.79
C ILE A 18 11.01 7.06 -4.62
N THR A 19 11.38 6.05 -3.83
CA THR A 19 12.29 6.20 -2.69
C THR A 19 13.54 5.35 -2.92
N ALA A 20 14.70 5.99 -2.90
CA ALA A 20 16.00 5.32 -2.99
C ALA A 20 16.36 4.74 -1.62
N GLY A 21 15.61 3.74 -1.17
CA GLY A 21 15.74 3.12 0.14
C GLY A 21 14.89 1.88 0.24
N LYS A 22 14.93 1.25 1.41
CA LYS A 22 14.11 0.09 1.76
C LYS A 22 12.81 0.53 2.41
N LEU A 23 11.75 -0.27 2.25
CA LEU A 23 10.49 -0.04 2.96
C LEU A 23 10.70 -0.08 4.47
N SER A 24 11.51 -1.01 4.98
CA SER A 24 11.79 -1.15 6.40
C SER A 24 12.46 0.07 7.05
N ALA A 25 13.14 0.89 6.25
CA ALA A 25 13.74 2.16 6.69
C ALA A 25 12.85 3.38 6.42
N ASN A 26 11.73 3.21 5.72
CA ASN A 26 10.83 4.27 5.28
C ASN A 26 9.38 3.82 5.43
N LEU A 27 8.96 3.60 6.67
CA LEU A 27 7.67 2.95 6.97
C LEU A 27 6.45 3.83 6.68
N ASN A 28 6.60 5.16 6.69
CA ASN A 28 5.48 6.05 6.44
C ASN A 28 5.19 6.13 4.94
N ILE A 29 4.08 5.54 4.54
CA ILE A 29 3.55 5.61 3.19
C ILE A 29 2.60 6.80 3.15
N ASN A 30 3.15 7.98 2.84
CA ASN A 30 2.37 9.21 2.80
C ASN A 30 1.64 9.31 1.47
N LEU A 31 0.32 9.16 1.50
CA LEU A 31 -0.51 9.18 0.30
C LEU A 31 -0.60 10.57 -0.35
N ASP A 32 -0.19 11.62 0.35
CA ASP A 32 -0.07 12.95 -0.27
C ASP A 32 1.00 12.97 -1.38
N ASN A 33 1.95 12.02 -1.35
CA ASN A 33 3.01 11.88 -2.35
C ASN A 33 2.64 10.94 -3.50
N GLY A 34 1.48 10.34 -3.46
CA GLY A 34 0.98 9.41 -4.47
C GLY A 34 0.42 8.14 -3.85
N MET A 35 -0.36 7.41 -4.64
CA MET A 35 -1.00 6.16 -4.24
C MET A 35 -0.12 4.94 -4.53
N VAL A 36 0.98 5.13 -5.24
CA VAL A 36 1.97 4.11 -5.55
C VAL A 36 3.32 4.55 -4.99
N HIS A 37 3.95 3.69 -4.20
CA HIS A 37 5.25 3.93 -3.60
C HIS A 37 6.22 2.84 -4.04
N HIS A 38 7.34 3.23 -4.64
CA HIS A 38 8.36 2.31 -5.17
C HIS A 38 9.67 2.48 -4.42
N PHE A 39 10.12 1.42 -3.74
CA PHE A 39 11.37 1.36 -2.99
C PHE A 39 12.43 0.62 -3.81
N THR A 40 13.54 1.29 -4.13
CA THR A 40 14.53 0.79 -5.09
C THR A 40 15.74 0.11 -4.47
N THR A 41 15.85 0.09 -3.15
CA THR A 41 16.90 -0.64 -2.45
C THR A 41 16.36 -2.01 -1.99
N GLN A 42 17.15 -3.06 -2.18
CA GLN A 42 16.75 -4.42 -1.82
C GLN A 42 16.35 -4.50 -0.33
N GLU A 43 15.20 -5.11 -0.09
CA GLU A 43 14.68 -5.32 1.25
C GLU A 43 15.56 -6.29 2.04
N THR A 44 15.61 -6.13 3.35
CA THR A 44 16.44 -6.99 4.22
C THR A 44 15.71 -7.48 5.45
N ALA A 45 14.56 -6.93 5.77
CA ALA A 45 13.82 -7.22 7.00
C ALA A 45 12.32 -7.12 6.76
N THR A 46 11.54 -7.74 7.64
CA THR A 46 10.09 -7.54 7.68
C THR A 46 9.77 -6.09 8.02
N ALA A 47 8.67 -5.59 7.48
CA ALA A 47 8.23 -4.21 7.69
C ALA A 47 6.72 -4.16 7.93
N ILE A 48 6.28 -3.15 8.68
CA ILE A 48 4.87 -2.84 8.86
C ILE A 48 4.66 -1.42 8.34
N PRO A 49 4.27 -1.25 7.07
CA PRO A 49 4.09 0.07 6.51
C PRO A 49 2.91 0.78 7.17
N ASN A 50 3.09 2.08 7.39
CA ASN A 50 2.06 2.95 7.96
C ASN A 50 1.44 3.79 6.85
N ILE A 51 0.20 3.52 6.51
CA ILE A 51 -0.55 4.27 5.52
C ILE A 51 -1.04 5.55 6.20
N MET A 52 -0.59 6.69 5.71
CA MET A 52 -0.88 7.97 6.35
C MET A 52 -1.00 9.11 5.35
N SER A 53 -1.51 10.23 5.81
CA SER A 53 -1.49 11.51 5.12
C SER A 53 -1.38 12.62 6.16
N ALA A 54 -1.06 13.84 5.73
CA ALA A 54 -0.93 14.97 6.65
C ALA A 54 -2.24 15.27 7.38
N VAL A 55 -3.37 15.16 6.68
CA VAL A 55 -4.71 15.39 7.25
C VAL A 55 -5.20 14.19 8.05
N GLY A 56 -4.76 12.99 7.70
CA GLY A 56 -5.21 11.73 8.28
C GLY A 56 -6.17 10.99 7.35
N ILE A 57 -5.94 9.69 7.22
CA ILE A 57 -6.77 8.83 6.34
C ILE A 57 -8.22 8.81 6.84
N ASN A 58 -8.40 8.69 8.16
CA ASN A 58 -9.75 8.68 8.75
C ASN A 58 -10.52 9.97 8.47
N THR A 59 -9.83 11.11 8.45
CA THR A 59 -10.45 12.40 8.18
C THR A 59 -10.79 12.57 6.70
N GLN A 60 -9.92 12.06 5.81
CA GLN A 60 -10.07 12.23 4.36
C GLN A 60 -11.06 11.24 3.73
N MET A 61 -11.26 10.08 4.35
CA MET A 61 -12.20 9.07 3.86
C MET A 61 -13.51 9.15 4.63
N ASP A 62 -14.61 9.09 3.90
CA ASP A 62 -15.93 8.87 4.48
C ASP A 62 -16.21 7.37 4.59
N THR A 63 -17.10 6.99 5.50
CA THR A 63 -17.58 5.60 5.57
C THR A 63 -18.19 5.20 4.22
N GLY A 64 -17.74 4.08 3.68
CA GLY A 64 -18.12 3.60 2.36
C GLY A 64 -17.14 3.99 1.26
N ASP A 65 -16.12 4.81 1.54
CA ASP A 65 -15.05 5.09 0.58
C ASP A 65 -14.04 3.95 0.52
N ALA A 66 -13.44 3.76 -0.64
CA ALA A 66 -12.36 2.82 -0.85
C ALA A 66 -11.21 3.48 -1.60
N ILE A 67 -9.99 3.13 -1.22
CA ILE A 67 -8.77 3.56 -1.93
C ILE A 67 -7.91 2.35 -2.27
N ALA A 68 -7.15 2.46 -3.36
CA ALA A 68 -6.14 1.47 -3.75
C ALA A 68 -4.76 2.04 -3.50
N VAL A 69 -3.94 1.31 -2.75
CA VAL A 69 -2.55 1.67 -2.46
C VAL A 69 -1.66 0.55 -2.97
N THR A 70 -0.63 0.91 -3.73
CA THR A 70 0.33 -0.04 -4.26
C THR A 70 1.71 0.26 -3.70
N ILE A 71 2.37 -0.77 -3.16
CA ILE A 71 3.74 -0.68 -2.69
C ILE A 71 4.57 -1.65 -3.51
N VAL A 72 5.61 -1.13 -4.16
CA VAL A 72 6.55 -1.92 -4.95
C VAL A 72 7.89 -1.91 -4.22
N THR A 73 8.39 -3.10 -3.87
CA THR A 73 9.68 -3.24 -3.21
C THR A 73 10.68 -3.97 -4.10
N THR A 74 11.96 -3.83 -3.82
CA THR A 74 12.99 -4.65 -4.45
C THR A 74 13.14 -5.91 -3.61
N ALA A 75 12.79 -7.05 -4.17
CA ALA A 75 12.49 -8.27 -3.45
C ALA A 75 13.70 -8.91 -2.75
N ALA A 76 13.44 -9.44 -1.57
CA ALA A 76 14.29 -10.41 -0.89
C ALA A 76 13.39 -11.30 -0.03
N ALA A 77 13.75 -12.57 0.12
CA ALA A 77 12.93 -13.53 0.84
C ALA A 77 12.63 -13.13 2.29
N GLY A 78 13.59 -12.52 2.97
CA GLY A 78 13.43 -12.05 4.34
C GLY A 78 12.81 -10.65 4.48
N GLY A 79 12.54 -9.97 3.38
CA GLY A 79 12.02 -8.60 3.38
C GLY A 79 10.59 -8.53 2.88
N TYR A 80 9.63 -8.80 3.75
CA TYR A 80 8.22 -8.80 3.41
C TYR A 80 7.38 -8.10 4.47
N SER A 81 6.12 -7.85 4.14
CA SER A 81 5.14 -7.22 5.04
C SER A 81 3.88 -8.08 5.09
N ALA A 82 3.42 -8.40 6.29
CA ALA A 82 2.21 -9.21 6.51
C ALA A 82 1.08 -8.41 7.16
N SER A 83 1.36 -7.22 7.64
CA SER A 83 0.38 -6.32 8.26
C SER A 83 0.71 -4.87 7.94
N ILE A 84 -0.23 -3.98 8.21
CA ILE A 84 -0.07 -2.54 8.00
C ILE A 84 -0.54 -1.75 9.23
N LYS A 85 -0.22 -0.47 9.23
CA LYS A 85 -0.87 0.51 10.08
C LYS A 85 -1.62 1.51 9.22
N ILE A 86 -2.66 2.09 9.76
CA ILE A 86 -3.37 3.22 9.16
C ILE A 86 -3.43 4.32 10.20
N ASP A 87 -2.92 5.51 9.87
CA ASP A 87 -2.79 6.63 10.80
C ASP A 87 -2.09 6.23 12.11
N GLY A 88 -1.10 5.34 12.02
CA GLY A 88 -0.32 4.85 13.15
C GLY A 88 -0.96 3.73 13.96
N ALA A 89 -2.18 3.32 13.68
CA ALA A 89 -2.88 2.24 14.37
C ALA A 89 -2.80 0.93 13.56
N ALA A 90 -2.56 -0.17 14.24
CA ALA A 90 -2.46 -1.49 13.61
C ALA A 90 -3.79 -1.86 12.92
N ASN A 91 -3.67 -2.44 11.74
CA ASN A 91 -4.79 -2.94 10.96
C ASN A 91 -4.41 -4.29 10.34
N ASP A 92 -5.31 -5.25 10.48
CA ASP A 92 -5.17 -6.54 9.83
C ASP A 92 -5.44 -6.41 8.35
N VAL A 93 -4.74 -7.22 7.56
CA VAL A 93 -4.97 -7.36 6.13
C VAL A 93 -5.55 -8.75 5.87
N LYS A 94 -6.63 -8.79 5.12
CA LYS A 94 -7.15 -10.06 4.58
C LYS A 94 -6.43 -10.33 3.27
N TRP A 95 -5.59 -11.34 3.27
CA TRP A 95 -4.74 -11.65 2.14
C TRP A 95 -5.43 -12.57 1.13
N SER A 96 -5.14 -12.34 -0.12
CA SER A 96 -5.55 -13.22 -1.21
C SER A 96 -5.10 -14.65 -0.94
N GLY A 97 -5.98 -15.60 -1.06
CA GLY A 97 -5.71 -17.01 -0.75
C GLY A 97 -5.85 -17.38 0.72
N GLY A 98 -6.12 -16.42 1.60
CA GLY A 98 -6.43 -16.67 3.01
C GLY A 98 -5.23 -16.92 3.93
N ALA A 99 -4.01 -16.69 3.45
CA ALA A 99 -2.79 -16.84 4.25
C ALA A 99 -1.93 -15.58 4.18
N ASP A 100 -1.41 -15.17 5.32
CA ASP A 100 -0.49 -14.04 5.42
C ASP A 100 0.81 -14.36 4.67
N PRO A 101 1.45 -13.37 4.04
CA PRO A 101 2.79 -13.54 3.51
C PRO A 101 3.77 -14.01 4.59
N SER A 102 4.59 -15.00 4.28
CA SER A 102 5.64 -15.52 5.16
C SER A 102 7.03 -15.33 4.57
N ALA A 103 7.13 -14.87 3.34
CA ALA A 103 8.38 -14.53 2.67
C ALA A 103 8.11 -13.58 1.52
N GLY A 104 9.15 -12.80 1.16
CA GLY A 104 9.18 -12.06 -0.09
C GLY A 104 9.66 -12.94 -1.24
N GLY A 105 9.72 -12.38 -2.44
CA GLY A 105 10.33 -13.05 -3.59
C GLY A 105 11.84 -13.15 -3.45
N ALA A 106 12.44 -14.09 -4.18
CA ALA A 106 13.88 -14.29 -4.16
C ALA A 106 14.64 -13.22 -4.94
N SER A 107 14.00 -12.59 -5.93
CA SER A 107 14.58 -11.55 -6.78
C SER A 107 13.49 -10.72 -7.45
N GLY A 108 13.88 -9.69 -8.17
CA GLY A 108 12.96 -8.82 -8.88
C GLY A 108 12.23 -7.87 -7.95
N ASN A 109 10.95 -7.69 -8.20
CA ASN A 109 10.10 -6.78 -7.42
C ASN A 109 8.94 -7.54 -6.79
N ASP A 110 8.68 -7.20 -5.51
CA ASP A 110 7.44 -7.58 -4.85
C ASP A 110 6.44 -6.43 -4.96
N VAL A 111 5.20 -6.74 -5.30
CA VAL A 111 4.13 -5.76 -5.40
C VAL A 111 3.04 -6.11 -4.41
N TYR A 112 2.79 -5.20 -3.48
CA TYR A 112 1.67 -5.26 -2.54
C TYR A 112 0.54 -4.40 -3.10
N ALA A 113 -0.57 -5.03 -3.45
CA ALA A 113 -1.79 -4.34 -3.84
C ALA A 113 -2.75 -4.35 -2.67
N LEU A 114 -3.07 -3.18 -2.14
CA LEU A 114 -3.94 -3.02 -0.98
C LEU A 114 -5.19 -2.25 -1.40
N GLN A 115 -6.36 -2.79 -1.07
CA GLN A 115 -7.60 -2.06 -1.14
C GLN A 115 -8.07 -1.77 0.28
N ILE A 116 -8.23 -0.50 0.62
CA ILE A 116 -8.61 -0.05 1.94
C ILE A 116 -10.02 0.50 1.85
N ILE A 117 -10.94 -0.11 2.58
CA ILE A 117 -12.36 0.27 2.62
C ILE A 117 -12.66 0.79 4.01
N LYS A 118 -13.13 2.03 4.10
CA LYS A 118 -13.55 2.58 5.39
C LYS A 118 -14.96 2.09 5.72
N THR A 119 -15.10 1.36 6.81
CA THR A 119 -16.37 0.76 7.25
C THR A 119 -17.02 1.51 8.41
N GLY A 120 -16.29 2.41 9.04
CA GLY A 120 -16.76 3.20 10.17
C GLY A 120 -15.68 4.18 10.63
N SER A 121 -15.90 4.87 11.72
CA SER A 121 -14.91 5.80 12.28
C SER A 121 -13.66 5.03 12.71
N ALA A 122 -12.51 5.36 12.10
CA ALA A 122 -11.23 4.70 12.29
C ALA A 122 -11.31 3.17 12.15
N ALA A 123 -12.24 2.67 11.34
CA ALA A 123 -12.47 1.24 11.09
C ALA A 123 -12.35 0.95 9.60
N TYR A 124 -11.55 -0.05 9.25
CA TYR A 124 -11.23 -0.38 7.86
C TYR A 124 -11.25 -1.88 7.62
N THR A 125 -11.69 -2.26 6.43
CA THR A 125 -11.44 -3.58 5.86
C THR A 125 -10.33 -3.43 4.82
N VAL A 126 -9.24 -4.16 4.98
CA VAL A 126 -8.09 -4.10 4.07
C VAL A 126 -7.95 -5.44 3.38
N LEU A 127 -8.01 -5.41 2.05
CA LEU A 127 -7.81 -6.58 1.19
C LEU A 127 -6.45 -6.44 0.51
N GLY A 128 -5.61 -7.45 0.62
CA GLY A 128 -4.25 -7.37 0.10
C GLY A 128 -3.84 -8.58 -0.72
N ALA A 129 -2.94 -8.35 -1.66
CA ALA A 129 -2.27 -9.39 -2.42
C ALA A 129 -0.79 -9.03 -2.55
N LEU A 130 0.07 -10.04 -2.43
CA LEU A 130 1.50 -9.93 -2.69
C LEU A 130 1.85 -10.77 -3.90
N ASN A 131 2.44 -10.15 -4.92
CA ASN A 131 2.90 -10.83 -6.13
C ASN A 131 4.37 -10.49 -6.39
N ASN A 132 5.14 -11.49 -6.77
CA ASN A 132 6.54 -11.31 -7.16
C ASN A 132 6.64 -11.24 -8.69
N PHE A 133 7.43 -10.28 -9.16
CA PHE A 133 7.74 -10.07 -10.58
C PHE A 133 9.26 -10.15 -10.74
N ALA A 134 9.74 -11.26 -11.28
CA ALA A 134 11.17 -11.50 -11.45
C ALA A 134 11.53 -11.86 -12.89
#